data_36c6a418fb3414de7502929b1c37fc9b
#
_entry.id   36c6a418fb3414de7502929b1c37fc9b
#
_cell.length_a   1.000
_cell.length_b   1.000
_cell.length_c   1.000
_cell.angle_alpha   90.00
_cell.angle_beta   90.00
_cell.angle_gamma   90.00
#
_symmetry.space_group_name_H-M   'P 1'
#
loop_
_entity.id
_entity.type
_entity.pdbx_description
1 polymer ?
#
loop_
_entity_poly.entity_id
_entity_poly.type
_entity_poly.pdbx_seq_one_letter_code
_entity_poly.pdbx_strand_id
1 'polypeptide(L)'
;MNVYETVYIKVSSIVPKKIVADYEQILIAADLPINARVYIGFTLILSVLAGFVGTMFLLTFGLEALYALPIGITVLIGLMAFFYFRILLAADARAMQIELYLPEALQLISANIRAGMTVDKALWLCARPEFGPFEKELRKMAAETLGGKPVTQALTESAKRVKSLSLDRAYRLLIQGIQLGGAIANLLTEIASDLRTNAALRSEITAATTMYTIFIIFASDMAAPMLFAVSSFYVQATSKIWSSQATEASNQFGSTGQQSQVSVLKASPEQILTYEEVRLFALACIIITTFFGSLTIGLIKYGESRRGIKYVPLFMTAALLVYFIGFWVVSSAFGDILG
;
A
#
# COMPACT_ATOMS: atom_id res chain seq x y z
N MET A 1 1.71 29.40 -19.70
CA MET A 1 2.62 28.30 -19.29
C MET A 1 3.60 28.90 -18.30
N ASN A 2 3.46 28.55 -17.03
CA ASN A 2 4.29 29.13 -15.97
C ASN A 2 5.72 28.60 -16.07
N VAL A 3 6.71 29.44 -15.74
CA VAL A 3 8.15 29.07 -15.77
C VAL A 3 8.42 27.75 -15.02
N TYR A 4 7.69 27.51 -13.93
CA TYR A 4 7.76 26.28 -13.13
C TYR A 4 7.36 25.03 -13.92
N GLU A 5 6.32 25.10 -14.76
CA GLU A 5 5.87 23.97 -15.58
C GLU A 5 6.95 23.52 -16.58
N THR A 6 7.69 24.48 -17.15
CA THR A 6 8.77 24.21 -18.10
C THR A 6 9.92 23.46 -17.46
N VAL A 7 10.26 23.78 -16.19
CA VAL A 7 11.31 23.09 -15.42
C VAL A 7 10.88 21.66 -15.12
N TYR A 8 9.65 21.45 -14.64
CA TYR A 8 9.13 20.11 -14.31
C TYR A 8 9.05 19.21 -15.54
N ILE A 9 8.63 19.74 -16.69
CA ILE A 9 8.56 19.00 -17.96
C ILE A 9 9.98 18.60 -18.43
N LYS A 10 10.97 19.47 -18.25
CA LYS A 10 12.36 19.18 -18.64
C LYS A 10 12.99 18.10 -17.75
N VAL A 11 12.70 18.11 -16.45
CA VAL A 11 13.16 17.08 -15.52
C VAL A 11 12.45 15.74 -15.77
N SER A 12 11.15 15.77 -16.09
CA SER A 12 10.39 14.56 -16.42
C SER A 12 10.84 13.87 -17.70
N SER A 13 11.62 14.54 -18.56
CA SER A 13 12.13 13.92 -19.80
C SER A 13 13.12 12.78 -19.57
N ILE A 14 13.68 12.67 -18.35
CA ILE A 14 14.58 11.59 -17.93
C ILE A 14 13.80 10.26 -17.74
N VAL A 15 12.48 10.35 -17.47
CA VAL A 15 11.64 9.18 -17.18
C VAL A 15 11.18 8.51 -18.50
N PRO A 16 11.25 7.17 -18.60
CA PRO A 16 10.79 6.42 -19.77
C PRO A 16 9.33 6.72 -20.11
N LYS A 17 9.02 6.84 -21.41
CA LYS A 17 7.66 7.16 -21.91
C LYS A 17 6.57 6.20 -21.40
N LYS A 18 6.91 4.93 -21.12
CA LYS A 18 5.97 3.95 -20.55
C LYS A 18 5.48 4.36 -19.17
N ILE A 19 6.39 4.79 -18.30
CA ILE A 19 6.05 5.23 -16.94
C ILE A 19 5.18 6.48 -16.99
N VAL A 20 5.49 7.43 -17.87
CA VAL A 20 4.67 8.65 -18.06
C VAL A 20 3.25 8.28 -18.50
N ALA A 21 3.09 7.33 -19.42
CA ALA A 21 1.77 6.86 -19.86
C ALA A 21 0.97 6.17 -18.75
N ASP A 22 1.64 5.40 -17.88
CA ASP A 22 1.00 4.77 -16.72
C ASP A 22 0.52 5.83 -15.72
N TYR A 23 1.35 6.84 -15.43
CA TYR A 23 0.96 7.96 -14.56
C TYR A 23 -0.22 8.75 -15.15
N GLU A 24 -0.22 8.99 -16.46
CA GLU A 24 -1.31 9.70 -17.15
C GLU A 24 -2.63 8.94 -17.00
N GLN A 25 -2.62 7.61 -17.20
CA GLN A 25 -3.81 6.79 -17.01
C GLN A 25 -4.32 6.78 -15.56
N ILE A 26 -3.41 6.79 -14.57
CA ILE A 26 -3.80 6.81 -13.15
C ILE A 26 -4.35 8.20 -12.77
N LEU A 27 -3.76 9.28 -13.27
CA LEU A 27 -4.25 10.64 -13.04
C LEU A 27 -5.63 10.87 -13.66
N ILE A 28 -5.87 10.35 -14.87
CA ILE A 28 -7.20 10.36 -15.50
C ILE A 28 -8.18 9.56 -14.63
N ALA A 29 -7.79 8.39 -14.14
CA ALA A 29 -8.63 7.58 -13.28
C ALA A 29 -8.92 8.25 -11.93
N ALA A 30 -8.00 9.06 -11.40
CA ALA A 30 -8.19 9.85 -10.19
C ALA A 30 -8.99 11.16 -10.42
N ASP A 31 -9.34 11.52 -11.67
CA ASP A 31 -9.99 12.79 -12.04
C ASP A 31 -9.19 14.04 -11.60
N LEU A 32 -7.85 13.92 -11.65
CA LEU A 32 -6.96 15.03 -11.31
C LEU A 32 -6.59 15.79 -12.59
N PRO A 33 -6.92 17.08 -12.70
CA PRO A 33 -6.62 17.88 -13.90
C PRO A 33 -5.15 18.33 -13.94
N ILE A 34 -4.21 17.41 -13.62
CA ILE A 34 -2.78 17.69 -13.54
C ILE A 34 -2.08 16.96 -14.68
N ASN A 35 -1.19 17.64 -15.39
CA ASN A 35 -0.38 17.03 -16.43
C ASN A 35 0.60 16.02 -15.78
N ALA A 36 0.61 14.76 -16.26
CA ALA A 36 1.45 13.69 -15.73
C ALA A 36 2.93 14.07 -15.68
N ARG A 37 3.42 14.79 -16.70
CA ARG A 37 4.83 15.24 -16.75
C ARG A 37 5.15 16.26 -15.67
N VAL A 38 4.24 17.17 -15.37
CA VAL A 38 4.41 18.17 -14.30
C VAL A 38 4.42 17.49 -12.95
N TYR A 39 3.51 16.54 -12.73
CA TYR A 39 3.45 15.79 -11.48
C TYR A 39 4.72 14.95 -11.24
N ILE A 40 5.17 14.21 -12.24
CA ILE A 40 6.40 13.41 -12.16
C ILE A 40 7.62 14.32 -11.91
N GLY A 41 7.72 15.45 -12.60
CA GLY A 41 8.80 16.41 -12.40
C GLY A 41 8.81 16.99 -10.98
N PHE A 42 7.64 17.34 -10.45
CA PHE A 42 7.49 17.81 -9.07
C PHE A 42 7.91 16.74 -8.04
N THR A 43 7.42 15.51 -8.18
CA THR A 43 7.75 14.41 -7.26
C THR A 43 9.23 14.05 -7.32
N LEU A 44 9.86 14.08 -8.50
CA LEU A 44 11.28 13.85 -8.66
C LEU A 44 12.12 14.91 -7.94
N ILE A 45 11.83 16.19 -8.18
CA ILE A 45 12.58 17.29 -7.55
C ILE A 45 12.44 17.23 -6.03
N LEU A 46 11.21 17.00 -5.53
CA LEU A 46 10.97 16.92 -4.09
C LEU A 46 11.68 15.71 -3.45
N SER A 47 11.67 14.55 -4.12
CA SER A 47 12.33 13.34 -3.64
C SER A 47 13.86 13.48 -3.63
N VAL A 48 14.45 14.09 -4.66
CA VAL A 48 15.89 14.37 -4.73
C VAL A 48 16.29 15.36 -3.64
N LEU A 49 15.53 16.43 -3.47
CA LEU A 49 15.81 17.44 -2.45
C LEU A 49 15.72 16.85 -1.04
N ALA A 50 14.69 16.05 -0.76
CA ALA A 50 14.54 15.39 0.53
C ALA A 50 15.63 14.34 0.80
N GLY A 51 16.01 13.56 -0.21
CA GLY A 51 17.13 12.62 -0.11
C GLY A 51 18.47 13.32 0.15
N PHE A 52 18.71 14.43 -0.52
CA PHE A 52 19.93 15.24 -0.33
C PHE A 52 19.98 15.86 1.08
N VAL A 53 18.88 16.50 1.51
CA VAL A 53 18.79 17.09 2.85
C VAL A 53 18.92 16.01 3.93
N GLY A 54 18.27 14.85 3.75
CA GLY A 54 18.39 13.72 4.67
C GLY A 54 19.83 13.21 4.77
N THR A 55 20.53 13.07 3.65
CA THR A 55 21.95 12.65 3.64
C THR A 55 22.85 13.67 4.34
N MET A 56 22.65 14.96 4.06
CA MET A 56 23.41 16.03 4.73
C MET A 56 23.16 16.05 6.23
N PHE A 57 21.92 15.88 6.65
CA PHE A 57 21.55 15.81 8.06
C PHE A 57 22.27 14.64 8.77
N LEU A 58 22.27 13.45 8.17
CA LEU A 58 22.97 12.28 8.73
C LEU A 58 24.48 12.47 8.84
N LEU A 59 25.10 13.12 7.86
CA LEU A 59 26.54 13.46 7.90
C LEU A 59 26.86 14.44 9.02
N THR A 60 26.00 15.42 9.31
CA THR A 60 26.20 16.36 10.44
C THR A 60 26.11 15.68 11.81
N PHE A 61 25.38 14.57 11.92
CA PHE A 61 25.32 13.74 13.13
C PHE A 61 26.48 12.73 13.26
N GLY A 62 27.47 12.78 12.38
CA GLY A 62 28.68 11.97 12.48
C GLY A 62 28.57 10.55 11.91
N LEU A 63 27.51 10.25 11.14
CA LEU A 63 27.45 8.99 10.40
C LEU A 63 28.46 9.02 9.24
N GLU A 64 29.22 7.93 9.08
CA GLU A 64 30.11 7.78 7.95
C GLU A 64 29.37 7.83 6.62
N ALA A 65 29.96 8.43 5.60
CA ALA A 65 29.37 8.58 4.27
C ALA A 65 28.94 7.23 3.65
N LEU A 66 29.62 6.14 4.04
CA LEU A 66 29.31 4.77 3.60
C LEU A 66 27.91 4.33 3.98
N TYR A 67 27.37 4.79 5.13
CA TYR A 67 26.01 4.47 5.60
C TYR A 67 24.99 5.58 5.26
N ALA A 68 25.41 6.84 5.22
CA ALA A 68 24.55 7.97 4.95
C ALA A 68 24.03 7.98 3.49
N LEU A 69 24.86 7.60 2.51
CA LEU A 69 24.47 7.54 1.09
C LEU A 69 23.36 6.50 0.80
N PRO A 70 23.47 5.23 1.22
CA PRO A 70 22.39 4.25 1.02
C PRO A 70 21.05 4.68 1.65
N ILE A 71 21.10 5.30 2.84
CA ILE A 71 19.91 5.80 3.53
C ILE A 71 19.26 6.93 2.72
N GLY A 72 20.04 7.88 2.20
CA GLY A 72 19.54 8.96 1.36
C GLY A 72 18.88 8.46 0.07
N ILE A 73 19.45 7.45 -0.57
CA ILE A 73 18.86 6.80 -1.76
C ILE A 73 17.56 6.08 -1.39
N THR A 74 17.51 5.42 -0.24
CA THR A 74 16.29 4.73 0.24
C THR A 74 15.18 5.73 0.52
N VAL A 75 15.47 6.88 1.12
CA VAL A 75 14.50 7.96 1.34
C VAL A 75 13.98 8.52 0.00
N LEU A 76 14.84 8.72 -0.98
CA LEU A 76 14.45 9.18 -2.32
C LEU A 76 13.48 8.20 -2.98
N ILE A 77 13.82 6.90 -3.02
CA ILE A 77 12.97 5.85 -3.60
C ILE A 77 11.65 5.72 -2.83
N GLY A 78 11.72 5.78 -1.50
CA GLY A 78 10.54 5.69 -0.61
C GLY A 78 9.56 6.83 -0.84
N LEU A 79 10.03 8.08 -0.96
CA LEU A 79 9.19 9.23 -1.28
C LEU A 79 8.57 9.13 -2.68
N MET A 80 9.33 8.69 -3.67
CA MET A 80 8.83 8.50 -5.02
C MET A 80 7.73 7.43 -5.07
N ALA A 81 7.93 6.32 -4.37
CA ALA A 81 6.92 5.29 -4.19
C ALA A 81 5.69 5.81 -3.44
N PHE A 82 5.87 6.61 -2.39
CA PHE A 82 4.79 7.20 -1.61
C PHE A 82 3.87 8.09 -2.47
N PHE A 83 4.44 8.98 -3.28
CA PHE A 83 3.64 9.84 -4.18
C PHE A 83 2.91 9.05 -5.26
N TYR A 84 3.54 8.00 -5.81
CA TYR A 84 2.88 7.07 -6.73
C TYR A 84 1.68 6.38 -6.08
N PHE A 85 1.86 5.86 -4.86
CA PHE A 85 0.80 5.22 -4.09
C PHE A 85 -0.36 6.16 -3.76
N ARG A 86 -0.08 7.41 -3.44
CA ARG A 86 -1.11 8.43 -3.16
C ARG A 86 -2.08 8.60 -4.32
N ILE A 87 -1.58 8.70 -5.56
CA ILE A 87 -2.46 8.83 -6.74
C ILE A 87 -3.22 7.52 -6.99
N LEU A 88 -2.55 6.39 -6.84
CA LEU A 88 -3.17 5.08 -7.03
C LEU A 88 -4.33 4.87 -6.05
N LEU A 89 -4.15 5.23 -4.78
CA LEU A 89 -5.20 5.19 -3.77
C LEU A 89 -6.36 6.16 -4.08
N ALA A 90 -6.05 7.35 -4.60
CA ALA A 90 -7.09 8.30 -5.00
C ALA A 90 -7.92 7.76 -6.17
N ALA A 91 -7.29 7.13 -7.17
CA ALA A 91 -7.98 6.49 -8.29
C ALA A 91 -8.84 5.30 -7.83
N ASP A 92 -8.30 4.44 -6.95
CA ASP A 92 -9.03 3.30 -6.38
C ASP A 92 -10.23 3.78 -5.53
N ALA A 93 -10.08 4.84 -4.73
CA ALA A 93 -11.16 5.42 -3.92
C ALA A 93 -12.29 5.99 -4.79
N ARG A 94 -11.93 6.70 -5.88
CA ARG A 94 -12.91 7.21 -6.85
C ARG A 94 -13.67 6.07 -7.54
N ALA A 95 -12.95 5.04 -8.00
CA ALA A 95 -13.57 3.87 -8.62
C ALA A 95 -14.54 3.17 -7.67
N MET A 96 -14.17 3.04 -6.39
CA MET A 96 -15.01 2.42 -5.36
C MET A 96 -16.29 3.21 -5.08
N GLN A 97 -16.22 4.55 -5.08
CA GLN A 97 -17.40 5.41 -4.96
C GLN A 97 -18.33 5.27 -6.17
N ILE A 98 -17.78 5.19 -7.39
CA ILE A 98 -18.57 4.97 -8.60
C ILE A 98 -19.23 3.60 -8.58
N GLU A 99 -18.52 2.54 -8.17
CA GLU A 99 -19.11 1.19 -8.03
C GLU A 99 -20.27 1.14 -7.03
N LEU A 100 -20.21 1.94 -5.97
CA LEU A 100 -21.25 2.01 -4.95
C LEU A 100 -22.56 2.55 -5.53
N TYR A 101 -22.50 3.60 -6.34
CA TYR A 101 -23.69 4.23 -6.92
C TYR A 101 -24.12 3.64 -8.27
N LEU A 102 -23.30 2.80 -8.88
CA LEU A 102 -23.56 2.21 -10.18
C LEU A 102 -24.91 1.46 -10.27
N PRO A 103 -25.28 0.56 -9.31
CA PRO A 103 -26.56 -0.15 -9.39
C PRO A 103 -27.76 0.78 -9.34
N GLU A 104 -27.71 1.81 -8.50
CA GLU A 104 -28.78 2.78 -8.34
C GLU A 104 -28.96 3.64 -9.59
N ALA A 105 -27.86 4.14 -10.15
CA ALA A 105 -27.89 4.90 -11.39
C ALA A 105 -28.42 4.08 -12.58
N LEU A 106 -28.01 2.81 -12.71
CA LEU A 106 -28.53 1.92 -13.76
C LEU A 106 -30.03 1.67 -13.63
N GLN A 107 -30.55 1.50 -12.40
CA GLN A 107 -31.98 1.39 -12.17
C GLN A 107 -32.75 2.67 -12.55
N LEU A 108 -32.20 3.84 -12.20
CA LEU A 108 -32.82 5.12 -12.53
C LEU A 108 -32.83 5.35 -14.05
N ILE A 109 -31.73 5.02 -14.74
CA ILE A 109 -31.64 5.06 -16.20
C ILE A 109 -32.68 4.12 -16.81
N SER A 110 -32.81 2.89 -16.30
CA SER A 110 -33.81 1.91 -16.74
C SER A 110 -35.24 2.44 -16.59
N ALA A 111 -35.57 3.03 -15.44
CA ALA A 111 -36.89 3.60 -15.18
C ALA A 111 -37.23 4.73 -16.16
N ASN A 112 -36.30 5.61 -16.47
CA ASN A 112 -36.47 6.70 -17.42
C ASN A 112 -36.64 6.18 -18.86
N ILE A 113 -35.90 5.14 -19.26
CA ILE A 113 -36.09 4.50 -20.58
C ILE A 113 -37.45 3.82 -20.67
N ARG A 114 -37.93 3.15 -19.60
CA ARG A 114 -39.27 2.58 -19.56
C ARG A 114 -40.38 3.64 -19.67
N ALA A 115 -40.08 4.85 -19.16
CA ALA A 115 -40.98 6.00 -19.32
C ALA A 115 -40.96 6.61 -20.75
N GLY A 116 -40.23 6.01 -21.68
CA GLY A 116 -40.14 6.44 -23.08
C GLY A 116 -39.03 7.45 -23.39
N MET A 117 -38.12 7.67 -22.47
CA MET A 117 -36.96 8.56 -22.75
C MET A 117 -35.90 7.85 -23.61
N THR A 118 -35.22 8.61 -24.43
CA THR A 118 -34.00 8.15 -25.13
C THR A 118 -32.84 7.95 -24.15
N VAL A 119 -31.88 7.09 -24.49
CA VAL A 119 -30.77 6.74 -23.59
C VAL A 119 -29.94 7.96 -23.19
N ASP A 120 -29.68 8.85 -24.13
CA ASP A 120 -28.95 10.11 -23.94
C ASP A 120 -29.64 11.05 -22.93
N LYS A 121 -30.98 11.21 -23.05
CA LYS A 121 -31.78 12.00 -22.10
C LYS A 121 -31.83 11.32 -20.72
N ALA A 122 -31.98 9.99 -20.70
CA ALA A 122 -31.98 9.24 -19.44
C ALA A 122 -30.65 9.37 -18.71
N LEU A 123 -29.50 9.31 -19.42
CA LEU A 123 -28.17 9.53 -18.84
C LEU A 123 -28.04 10.94 -18.25
N TRP A 124 -28.52 11.96 -18.99
CA TRP A 124 -28.46 13.34 -18.51
C TRP A 124 -29.29 13.56 -17.22
N LEU A 125 -30.51 13.06 -17.21
CA LEU A 125 -31.41 13.21 -16.07
C LEU A 125 -30.95 12.44 -14.83
N CYS A 126 -30.21 11.34 -15.03
CA CYS A 126 -29.67 10.50 -13.96
C CYS A 126 -28.33 11.03 -13.41
N ALA A 127 -27.74 12.06 -14.01
CA ALA A 127 -26.51 12.68 -13.50
C ALA A 127 -26.83 13.59 -12.30
N ARG A 128 -27.09 12.98 -11.14
CA ARG A 128 -27.44 13.67 -9.89
C ARG A 128 -26.23 13.92 -9.02
N PRO A 129 -26.18 15.06 -8.28
CA PRO A 129 -25.08 15.36 -7.36
C PRO A 129 -24.85 14.29 -6.29
N GLU A 130 -25.89 13.56 -5.89
CA GLU A 130 -25.86 12.49 -4.90
C GLU A 130 -24.91 11.33 -5.30
N PHE A 131 -24.67 11.14 -6.60
CA PHE A 131 -23.77 10.12 -7.13
C PHE A 131 -22.27 10.52 -7.11
N GLY A 132 -21.95 11.69 -6.57
CA GLY A 132 -20.59 12.16 -6.37
C GLY A 132 -19.71 12.08 -7.64
N PRO A 133 -18.60 11.36 -7.64
CA PRO A 133 -17.74 11.26 -8.83
C PRO A 133 -18.43 10.64 -10.05
N PHE A 134 -19.46 9.81 -9.85
CA PHE A 134 -20.18 9.19 -10.94
C PHE A 134 -21.08 10.18 -11.70
N GLU A 135 -21.59 11.22 -11.03
CA GLU A 135 -22.31 12.32 -11.68
C GLU A 135 -21.51 12.91 -12.85
N LYS A 136 -20.22 13.23 -12.61
CA LYS A 136 -19.36 13.81 -13.63
C LYS A 136 -19.20 12.90 -14.84
N GLU A 137 -19.07 11.59 -14.64
CA GLU A 137 -18.97 10.63 -15.73
C GLU A 137 -20.29 10.48 -16.49
N LEU A 138 -21.43 10.47 -15.80
CA LEU A 138 -22.75 10.43 -16.41
C LEU A 138 -23.01 11.69 -17.25
N ARG A 139 -22.68 12.88 -16.73
CA ARG A 139 -22.79 14.14 -17.49
C ARG A 139 -21.91 14.13 -18.72
N LYS A 140 -20.68 13.63 -18.59
CA LYS A 140 -19.74 13.56 -19.72
C LYS A 140 -20.25 12.61 -20.80
N MET A 141 -20.71 11.40 -20.41
CA MET A 141 -21.32 10.46 -21.36
C MET A 141 -22.55 11.04 -22.04
N ALA A 142 -23.44 11.69 -21.27
CA ALA A 142 -24.63 12.33 -21.81
C ALA A 142 -24.27 13.45 -22.79
N ALA A 143 -23.30 14.30 -22.48
CA ALA A 143 -22.85 15.35 -23.37
C ALA A 143 -22.21 14.79 -24.67
N GLU A 144 -21.43 13.72 -24.57
CA GLU A 144 -20.83 13.03 -25.70
C GLU A 144 -21.90 12.41 -26.61
N THR A 145 -22.95 11.79 -26.02
CA THR A 145 -24.05 11.16 -26.79
C THR A 145 -25.01 12.19 -27.39
N LEU A 146 -25.32 13.26 -26.68
CA LEU A 146 -26.09 14.39 -27.22
C LEU A 146 -25.34 15.10 -28.36
N GLY A 147 -24.00 15.07 -28.32
CA GLY A 147 -23.13 15.56 -29.43
C GLY A 147 -23.05 14.62 -30.62
N GLY A 148 -23.85 13.52 -30.65
CA GLY A 148 -23.92 12.59 -31.79
C GLY A 148 -22.99 11.39 -31.70
N LYS A 149 -22.26 11.21 -30.58
CA LYS A 149 -21.42 10.03 -30.37
C LYS A 149 -22.29 8.80 -30.06
N PRO A 150 -22.02 7.62 -30.65
CA PRO A 150 -22.74 6.40 -30.29
C PRO A 150 -22.63 6.09 -28.81
N VAL A 151 -23.75 5.71 -28.17
CA VAL A 151 -23.79 5.34 -26.74
C VAL A 151 -22.77 4.25 -26.40
N THR A 152 -22.61 3.27 -27.26
CA THR A 152 -21.63 2.18 -27.10
C THR A 152 -20.21 2.68 -27.01
N GLN A 153 -19.85 3.70 -27.78
CA GLN A 153 -18.53 4.32 -27.75
C GLN A 153 -18.34 5.18 -26.49
N ALA A 154 -19.35 5.95 -26.07
CA ALA A 154 -19.32 6.74 -24.85
C ALA A 154 -19.13 5.85 -23.60
N LEU A 155 -19.85 4.71 -23.53
CA LEU A 155 -19.68 3.71 -22.48
C LEU A 155 -18.27 3.11 -22.47
N THR A 156 -17.72 2.75 -23.63
CA THR A 156 -16.35 2.19 -23.74
C THR A 156 -15.31 3.16 -23.26
N GLU A 157 -15.42 4.44 -23.60
CA GLU A 157 -14.49 5.46 -23.16
C GLU A 157 -14.61 5.76 -21.66
N SER A 158 -15.82 5.80 -21.12
CA SER A 158 -16.04 5.94 -19.67
C SER A 158 -15.42 4.78 -18.90
N ALA A 159 -15.55 3.53 -19.35
CA ALA A 159 -14.90 2.38 -18.75
C ALA A 159 -13.37 2.52 -18.67
N LYS A 160 -12.75 3.10 -19.71
CA LYS A 160 -11.30 3.35 -19.73
C LYS A 160 -10.89 4.45 -18.75
N ARG A 161 -11.75 5.46 -18.54
CA ARG A 161 -11.46 6.56 -17.60
C ARG A 161 -11.57 6.15 -16.14
N VAL A 162 -12.47 5.24 -15.79
CA VAL A 162 -12.80 4.88 -14.38
C VAL A 162 -12.12 3.59 -14.03
N LYS A 163 -11.23 2.98 -14.42
CA LYS A 163 -10.50 1.76 -14.00
C LYS A 163 -11.21 0.88 -12.94
N SER A 164 -12.51 0.62 -13.14
CA SER A 164 -13.32 -0.27 -12.30
C SER A 164 -13.67 -1.53 -13.08
N LEU A 165 -13.37 -2.71 -12.51
CA LEU A 165 -13.69 -4.00 -13.12
C LEU A 165 -15.21 -4.23 -13.18
N SER A 166 -15.94 -3.81 -12.14
CA SER A 166 -17.40 -3.96 -12.07
C SER A 166 -18.10 -3.09 -13.11
N LEU A 167 -17.64 -1.83 -13.25
CA LEU A 167 -18.14 -0.90 -14.26
C LEU A 167 -17.85 -1.40 -15.68
N ASP A 168 -16.62 -1.81 -15.96
CA ASP A 168 -16.21 -2.31 -17.27
C ASP A 168 -17.04 -3.54 -17.68
N ARG A 169 -17.28 -4.47 -16.74
CA ARG A 169 -18.15 -5.64 -16.98
C ARG A 169 -19.60 -5.23 -17.27
N ALA A 170 -20.17 -4.32 -16.45
CA ALA A 170 -21.52 -3.84 -16.64
C ALA A 170 -21.70 -3.14 -17.99
N TYR A 171 -20.75 -2.30 -18.38
CA TYR A 171 -20.80 -1.59 -19.67
C TYR A 171 -20.61 -2.52 -20.86
N ARG A 172 -19.76 -3.54 -20.77
CA ARG A 172 -19.62 -4.55 -21.84
C ARG A 172 -20.94 -5.31 -22.06
N LEU A 173 -21.59 -5.76 -20.98
CA LEU A 173 -22.89 -6.43 -21.08
C LEU A 173 -23.94 -5.50 -21.69
N LEU A 174 -23.98 -4.23 -21.30
CA LEU A 174 -24.88 -3.25 -21.84
C LEU A 174 -24.61 -3.01 -23.34
N ILE A 175 -23.36 -2.87 -23.76
CA ILE A 175 -22.95 -2.70 -25.16
C ILE A 175 -23.41 -3.91 -26.00
N GLN A 176 -23.18 -5.13 -25.51
CA GLN A 176 -23.61 -6.35 -26.19
C GLN A 176 -25.15 -6.40 -26.33
N GLY A 177 -25.88 -6.06 -25.27
CA GLY A 177 -27.34 -6.01 -25.32
C GLY A 177 -27.89 -4.96 -26.30
N ILE A 178 -27.26 -3.79 -26.38
CA ILE A 178 -27.62 -2.76 -27.38
C ILE A 178 -27.37 -3.26 -28.80
N GLN A 179 -26.26 -3.92 -29.06
CA GLN A 179 -25.90 -4.45 -30.38
C GLN A 179 -26.80 -5.58 -30.85
N LEU A 180 -27.31 -6.39 -29.91
CA LEU A 180 -28.25 -7.48 -30.18
C LEU A 180 -29.71 -7.01 -30.31
N GLY A 181 -29.98 -5.70 -30.15
CA GLY A 181 -31.34 -5.15 -30.23
C GLY A 181 -32.24 -5.52 -29.05
N GLY A 182 -31.67 -5.86 -27.90
CA GLY A 182 -32.41 -6.23 -26.71
C GLY A 182 -33.12 -5.04 -26.03
N ALA A 183 -34.05 -5.36 -25.13
CA ALA A 183 -34.78 -4.36 -24.33
C ALA A 183 -33.78 -3.75 -23.28
N ILE A 184 -33.16 -2.63 -23.62
CA ILE A 184 -32.11 -1.96 -22.84
C ILE A 184 -32.53 -1.75 -21.38
N ALA A 185 -33.82 -1.36 -21.15
CA ALA A 185 -34.30 -1.12 -19.81
C ALA A 185 -34.31 -2.39 -18.92
N ASN A 186 -34.68 -3.53 -19.49
CA ASN A 186 -34.67 -4.79 -18.74
C ASN A 186 -33.23 -5.23 -18.42
N LEU A 187 -32.34 -5.11 -19.40
CA LEU A 187 -30.93 -5.43 -19.23
C LEU A 187 -30.27 -4.57 -18.15
N LEU A 188 -30.54 -3.24 -18.13
CA LEU A 188 -30.06 -2.34 -17.08
C LEU A 188 -30.55 -2.75 -15.69
N THR A 189 -31.79 -3.18 -15.57
CA THR A 189 -32.37 -3.66 -14.28
C THR A 189 -31.68 -4.96 -13.84
N GLU A 190 -31.45 -5.89 -14.76
CA GLU A 190 -30.79 -7.16 -14.47
C GLU A 190 -29.34 -6.94 -14.02
N ILE A 191 -28.56 -6.14 -14.77
CA ILE A 191 -27.19 -5.78 -14.39
C ILE A 191 -27.17 -5.08 -13.02
N ALA A 192 -28.10 -4.18 -12.74
CA ALA A 192 -28.18 -3.50 -11.45
C ALA A 192 -28.46 -4.47 -10.30
N SER A 193 -29.36 -5.47 -10.52
CA SER A 193 -29.65 -6.53 -9.56
C SER A 193 -28.44 -7.41 -9.29
N ASP A 194 -27.76 -7.83 -10.35
CA ASP A 194 -26.52 -8.62 -10.23
C ASP A 194 -25.43 -7.89 -9.47
N LEU A 195 -25.23 -6.60 -9.74
CA LEU A 195 -24.26 -5.77 -9.04
C LEU A 195 -24.60 -5.66 -7.54
N ARG A 196 -25.87 -5.49 -7.18
CA ARG A 196 -26.31 -5.47 -5.77
C ARG A 196 -26.08 -6.80 -5.07
N THR A 197 -26.43 -7.91 -5.72
CA THR A 197 -26.22 -9.25 -5.18
C THR A 197 -24.73 -9.50 -4.96
N ASN A 198 -23.89 -9.17 -5.93
CA ASN A 198 -22.44 -9.30 -5.82
C ASN A 198 -21.87 -8.40 -4.72
N ALA A 199 -22.39 -7.18 -4.56
CA ALA A 199 -21.95 -6.27 -3.48
C ALA A 199 -22.35 -6.82 -2.10
N ALA A 200 -23.57 -7.36 -1.96
CA ALA A 200 -24.03 -7.99 -0.72
C ALA A 200 -23.18 -9.20 -0.35
N LEU A 201 -22.92 -10.11 -1.30
CA LEU A 201 -22.05 -11.26 -1.09
C LEU A 201 -20.63 -10.85 -0.69
N ARG A 202 -20.05 -9.83 -1.34
CA ARG A 202 -18.73 -9.30 -0.96
C ARG A 202 -18.73 -8.72 0.45
N SER A 203 -19.81 -8.01 0.84
CA SER A 203 -19.95 -7.47 2.19
C SER A 203 -20.03 -8.58 3.23
N GLU A 204 -20.78 -9.64 2.98
CA GLU A 204 -20.90 -10.81 3.85
C GLU A 204 -19.55 -11.54 4.01
N ILE A 205 -18.84 -11.82 2.90
CA ILE A 205 -17.52 -12.41 2.93
C ILE A 205 -16.54 -11.52 3.70
N THR A 206 -16.57 -10.21 3.46
CA THR A 206 -15.71 -9.27 4.17
C THR A 206 -15.98 -9.26 5.67
N ALA A 207 -17.25 -9.26 6.08
CA ALA A 207 -17.64 -9.33 7.49
C ALA A 207 -17.14 -10.63 8.14
N ALA A 208 -17.35 -11.78 7.49
CA ALA A 208 -16.89 -13.08 7.99
C ALA A 208 -15.35 -13.18 8.08
N THR A 209 -14.63 -12.55 7.16
CA THR A 209 -13.16 -12.64 7.11
C THR A 209 -12.44 -11.53 7.88
N THR A 210 -13.17 -10.50 8.34
CA THR A 210 -12.57 -9.36 9.06
C THR A 210 -11.85 -9.79 10.34
N MET A 211 -12.41 -10.72 11.10
CA MET A 211 -11.77 -11.25 12.31
C MET A 211 -10.44 -11.92 12.01
N TYR A 212 -10.36 -12.73 10.96
CA TYR A 212 -9.11 -13.36 10.53
C TYR A 212 -8.07 -12.32 10.09
N THR A 213 -8.52 -11.30 9.38
CA THR A 213 -7.64 -10.19 8.94
C THR A 213 -7.05 -9.44 10.11
N ILE A 214 -7.87 -9.09 11.12
CA ILE A 214 -7.40 -8.43 12.36
C ILE A 214 -6.41 -9.31 13.10
N PHE A 215 -6.70 -10.62 13.22
CA PHE A 215 -5.80 -11.56 13.88
C PHE A 215 -4.44 -11.67 13.16
N ILE A 216 -4.44 -11.74 11.83
CA ILE A 216 -3.20 -11.79 11.03
C ILE A 216 -2.38 -10.52 11.21
N ILE A 217 -3.02 -9.33 11.15
CA ILE A 217 -2.34 -8.05 11.40
C ILE A 217 -1.72 -8.03 12.79
N PHE A 218 -2.49 -8.39 13.80
CA PHE A 218 -1.99 -8.41 15.17
C PHE A 218 -0.82 -9.39 15.34
N ALA A 219 -0.92 -10.60 14.79
CA ALA A 219 0.12 -11.60 14.88
C ALA A 219 1.41 -11.21 14.14
N SER A 220 1.29 -10.67 12.91
CA SER A 220 2.45 -10.34 12.08
C SER A 220 3.12 -9.03 12.46
N ASP A 221 2.33 -7.99 12.84
CA ASP A 221 2.86 -6.64 13.01
C ASP A 221 3.08 -6.25 14.48
N MET A 222 2.43 -6.93 15.44
CA MET A 222 2.61 -6.67 16.85
C MET A 222 3.25 -7.85 17.60
N ALA A 223 2.62 -9.03 17.55
CA ALA A 223 3.02 -10.14 18.41
C ALA A 223 4.41 -10.69 18.01
N ALA A 224 4.65 -10.96 16.74
CA ALA A 224 5.92 -11.50 16.29
C ALA A 224 7.10 -10.51 16.48
N PRO A 225 7.03 -9.22 16.07
CA PRO A 225 8.12 -8.28 16.33
C PRO A 225 8.40 -8.06 17.82
N MET A 226 7.36 -8.02 18.64
CA MET A 226 7.53 -7.85 20.09
C MET A 226 8.21 -9.06 20.73
N LEU A 227 7.84 -10.29 20.30
CA LEU A 227 8.47 -11.51 20.76
C LEU A 227 9.95 -11.56 20.36
N PHE A 228 10.29 -11.16 19.14
CA PHE A 228 11.67 -11.06 18.70
C PHE A 228 12.45 -9.96 19.43
N ALA A 229 11.81 -8.85 19.80
CA ALA A 229 12.44 -7.80 20.61
C ALA A 229 12.83 -8.31 22.00
N VAL A 230 11.90 -8.99 22.68
CA VAL A 230 12.14 -9.61 23.99
C VAL A 230 13.21 -10.70 23.89
N SER A 231 13.16 -11.54 22.87
CA SER A 231 14.17 -12.59 22.64
C SER A 231 15.56 -12.02 22.40
N SER A 232 15.67 -10.96 21.60
CA SER A 232 16.95 -10.27 21.34
C SER A 232 17.51 -9.65 22.61
N PHE A 233 16.67 -9.04 23.45
CA PHE A 233 17.07 -8.51 24.73
C PHE A 233 17.55 -9.63 25.68
N TYR A 234 16.81 -10.76 25.75
CA TYR A 234 17.21 -11.89 26.59
C TYR A 234 18.58 -12.44 26.23
N VAL A 235 18.89 -12.59 24.93
CA VAL A 235 20.22 -13.02 24.47
C VAL A 235 21.29 -11.99 24.86
N GLN A 236 21.03 -10.71 24.71
CA GLN A 236 21.95 -9.64 25.10
C GLN A 236 22.21 -9.66 26.63
N ALA A 237 21.17 -9.83 27.44
CA ALA A 237 21.25 -9.91 28.89
C ALA A 237 22.09 -11.10 29.32
N THR A 238 21.79 -12.28 28.77
CA THR A 238 22.50 -13.52 29.09
C THR A 238 23.97 -13.44 28.70
N SER A 239 24.29 -12.88 27.52
CA SER A 239 25.71 -12.73 27.10
C SER A 239 26.50 -11.81 28.03
N LYS A 240 25.90 -10.72 28.53
CA LYS A 240 26.52 -9.83 29.52
C LYS A 240 26.79 -10.52 30.84
N ILE A 241 25.79 -11.26 31.39
CA ILE A 241 25.93 -11.99 32.65
C ILE A 241 27.05 -13.04 32.57
N TRP A 242 27.12 -13.78 31.45
CA TRP A 242 28.16 -14.78 31.26
C TRP A 242 29.56 -14.12 31.12
N SER A 243 29.68 -12.99 30.44
CA SER A 243 30.96 -12.28 30.32
C SER A 243 31.44 -11.71 31.65
N SER A 244 30.54 -11.17 32.48
CA SER A 244 30.90 -10.69 33.84
C SER A 244 31.30 -11.83 34.78
N GLN A 245 30.56 -12.95 34.80
CA GLN A 245 30.90 -14.11 35.60
C GLN A 245 32.22 -14.75 35.16
N ALA A 246 32.48 -14.85 33.88
CA ALA A 246 33.77 -15.35 33.36
C ALA A 246 34.94 -14.46 33.77
N THR A 247 34.73 -13.13 33.82
CA THR A 247 35.76 -12.16 34.28
C THR A 247 36.01 -12.25 35.76
N GLU A 248 34.96 -12.35 36.59
CA GLU A 248 35.06 -12.53 38.04
C GLU A 248 35.73 -13.85 38.39
N ALA A 249 35.33 -14.95 37.75
CA ALA A 249 35.94 -16.26 37.94
C ALA A 249 37.43 -16.24 37.55
N SER A 250 37.80 -15.55 36.48
CA SER A 250 39.22 -15.42 36.08
C SER A 250 40.04 -14.63 37.08
N ASN A 251 39.47 -13.62 37.71
CA ASN A 251 40.12 -12.80 38.73
C ASN A 251 40.28 -13.53 40.07
N GLN A 252 39.29 -14.34 40.47
CA GLN A 252 39.33 -15.12 41.72
C GLN A 252 40.22 -16.38 41.65
N PHE A 253 40.23 -17.10 40.55
CA PHE A 253 40.96 -18.34 40.34
C PHE A 253 42.37 -18.12 39.74
N GLY A 254 42.59 -16.98 39.09
CA GLY A 254 43.93 -16.60 38.53
C GLY A 254 44.99 -16.42 39.60
N SER A 255 44.60 -16.12 40.84
CA SER A 255 45.48 -15.98 42.00
C SER A 255 45.83 -17.30 42.69
N THR A 256 45.17 -18.43 42.42
CA THR A 256 45.28 -19.69 43.18
C THR A 256 45.86 -20.87 42.39
N GLY A 257 46.37 -20.63 41.16
CA GLY A 257 47.10 -21.66 40.39
C GLY A 257 46.26 -22.85 39.86
N GLN A 258 44.93 -22.85 40.01
CA GLN A 258 44.05 -23.90 39.48
C GLN A 258 43.52 -23.58 38.08
N GLN A 259 44.43 -23.65 37.10
CA GLN A 259 44.19 -23.33 35.69
C GLN A 259 43.23 -24.30 34.98
N SER A 260 42.99 -25.49 35.55
CA SER A 260 42.14 -26.54 34.94
C SER A 260 40.62 -26.30 35.05
N GLN A 261 40.15 -25.59 36.09
CA GLN A 261 38.74 -25.25 36.22
C GLN A 261 38.32 -24.01 35.43
N VAL A 262 39.25 -23.09 35.19
CA VAL A 262 39.05 -21.89 34.37
C VAL A 262 38.89 -22.25 32.89
N SER A 263 39.53 -23.35 32.42
CA SER A 263 39.41 -23.82 31.03
C SER A 263 38.01 -24.39 30.71
N VAL A 264 37.33 -24.99 31.70
CA VAL A 264 35.95 -25.50 31.52
C VAL A 264 34.96 -24.35 31.45
N LEU A 265 35.14 -23.29 32.23
CA LEU A 265 34.32 -22.06 32.14
C LEU A 265 34.59 -21.22 30.88
N LYS A 266 35.82 -21.28 30.34
CA LYS A 266 36.21 -20.67 29.07
C LYS A 266 35.76 -21.49 27.86
N ALA A 267 35.51 -22.78 27.99
CA ALA A 267 35.06 -23.64 26.89
C ALA A 267 33.60 -23.46 26.48
N SER A 268 32.82 -22.67 27.22
CA SER A 268 31.40 -22.41 26.91
C SER A 268 31.09 -21.17 26.08
N PRO A 269 31.99 -20.19 25.81
CA PRO A 269 31.64 -19.00 25.03
C PRO A 269 31.47 -19.22 23.53
N GLU A 270 32.01 -20.29 22.99
CA GLU A 270 31.99 -20.54 21.53
C GLU A 270 30.63 -21.00 20.98
N GLN A 271 29.66 -21.31 21.85
CA GLN A 271 28.30 -21.75 21.43
C GLN A 271 27.20 -20.74 21.74
N ILE A 272 27.54 -19.57 22.26
CA ILE A 272 26.53 -18.53 22.51
C ILE A 272 26.35 -17.74 21.22
N LEU A 273 25.15 -17.84 20.63
CA LEU A 273 24.71 -16.99 19.52
C LEU A 273 25.03 -15.53 19.84
N THR A 274 25.81 -14.89 18.99
CA THR A 274 26.15 -13.48 19.16
C THR A 274 24.91 -12.63 19.02
N TYR A 275 24.76 -11.58 19.84
CA TYR A 275 23.63 -10.65 19.76
C TYR A 275 23.36 -10.16 18.33
N GLU A 276 24.42 -9.89 17.56
CA GLU A 276 24.31 -9.45 16.16
C GLU A 276 23.67 -10.53 15.24
N GLU A 277 23.99 -11.79 15.45
CA GLU A 277 23.41 -12.91 14.68
C GLU A 277 21.92 -13.07 15.00
N VAL A 278 21.54 -13.00 16.27
CA VAL A 278 20.13 -13.08 16.69
C VAL A 278 19.34 -11.89 16.19
N ARG A 279 19.91 -10.69 16.22
CA ARG A 279 19.31 -9.47 15.68
C ARG A 279 19.07 -9.58 14.18
N LEU A 280 20.07 -10.04 13.43
CA LEU A 280 19.93 -10.23 11.98
C LEU A 280 18.90 -11.30 11.65
N PHE A 281 18.88 -12.40 12.38
CA PHE A 281 17.86 -13.43 12.26
C PHE A 281 16.46 -12.89 12.56
N ALA A 282 16.29 -12.14 13.65
CA ALA A 282 15.01 -11.52 14.02
C ALA A 282 14.51 -10.57 12.93
N LEU A 283 15.38 -9.72 12.39
CA LEU A 283 15.02 -8.82 11.29
C LEU A 283 14.60 -9.58 10.02
N ALA A 284 15.33 -10.63 9.66
CA ALA A 284 14.97 -11.48 8.51
C ALA A 284 13.61 -12.16 8.72
N CYS A 285 13.34 -12.69 9.91
CA CYS A 285 12.06 -13.32 10.25
C CYS A 285 10.91 -12.30 10.21
N ILE A 286 11.11 -11.07 10.72
CA ILE A 286 10.09 -10.01 10.68
C ILE A 286 9.77 -9.63 9.24
N ILE A 287 10.76 -9.48 8.38
CA ILE A 287 10.57 -9.18 6.95
C ILE A 287 9.76 -10.27 6.27
N ILE A 288 10.10 -11.53 6.50
CA ILE A 288 9.40 -12.68 5.90
C ILE A 288 7.96 -12.77 6.41
N THR A 289 7.74 -12.69 7.72
CA THR A 289 6.39 -12.82 8.31
C THR A 289 5.47 -11.68 7.89
N THR A 290 5.94 -10.44 7.87
CA THR A 290 5.16 -9.29 7.40
C THR A 290 4.89 -9.33 5.90
N PHE A 291 5.83 -9.81 5.11
CA PHE A 291 5.63 -10.00 3.67
C PHE A 291 4.50 -11.00 3.40
N PHE A 292 4.57 -12.21 3.97
CA PHE A 292 3.51 -13.21 3.80
C PHE A 292 2.20 -12.81 4.46
N GLY A 293 2.23 -12.15 5.62
CA GLY A 293 1.04 -11.58 6.28
C GLY A 293 0.31 -10.60 5.37
N SER A 294 1.01 -9.67 4.75
CA SER A 294 0.45 -8.72 3.80
C SER A 294 -0.15 -9.38 2.55
N LEU A 295 0.51 -10.41 1.99
CA LEU A 295 -0.03 -11.18 0.87
C LEU A 295 -1.31 -11.92 1.25
N THR A 296 -1.35 -12.52 2.44
CA THR A 296 -2.52 -13.23 2.96
C THR A 296 -3.71 -12.27 3.14
N ILE A 297 -3.48 -11.08 3.68
CA ILE A 297 -4.51 -10.04 3.82
C ILE A 297 -5.05 -9.63 2.43
N GLY A 298 -4.17 -9.46 1.46
CA GLY A 298 -4.56 -9.16 0.08
C GLY A 298 -5.44 -10.24 -0.54
N LEU A 299 -5.10 -11.52 -0.29
CA LEU A 299 -5.88 -12.66 -0.77
C LEU A 299 -7.25 -12.72 -0.10
N ILE A 300 -7.32 -12.57 1.23
CA ILE A 300 -8.58 -12.64 1.99
C ILE A 300 -9.50 -11.48 1.59
N LYS A 301 -9.00 -10.25 1.55
CA LYS A 301 -9.82 -9.05 1.36
C LYS A 301 -10.24 -8.81 -0.10
N TYR A 302 -9.38 -9.17 -1.05
CA TYR A 302 -9.56 -8.83 -2.47
C TYR A 302 -9.61 -10.05 -3.40
N GLY A 303 -9.38 -11.26 -2.89
CA GLY A 303 -9.28 -12.47 -3.71
C GLY A 303 -8.03 -12.55 -4.58
N GLU A 304 -7.12 -11.57 -4.50
CA GLU A 304 -5.91 -11.47 -5.30
C GLU A 304 -4.69 -11.13 -4.43
N SER A 305 -3.70 -12.02 -4.41
CA SER A 305 -2.44 -11.81 -3.67
C SER A 305 -1.68 -10.56 -4.14
N ARG A 306 -1.79 -10.22 -5.43
CA ARG A 306 -1.12 -9.03 -6.01
C ARG A 306 -1.55 -7.72 -5.35
N ARG A 307 -2.77 -7.63 -4.87
CA ARG A 307 -3.25 -6.44 -4.16
C ARG A 307 -2.67 -6.33 -2.75
N GLY A 308 -2.24 -7.44 -2.16
CA GLY A 308 -1.52 -7.47 -0.88
C GLY A 308 -0.14 -6.81 -0.95
N ILE A 309 0.55 -6.89 -2.09
CA ILE A 309 1.88 -6.29 -2.29
C ILE A 309 1.87 -4.78 -2.02
N LYS A 310 0.75 -4.11 -2.30
CA LYS A 310 0.59 -2.68 -2.03
C LYS A 310 0.72 -2.33 -0.54
N TYR A 311 0.40 -3.24 0.34
CA TYR A 311 0.43 -3.02 1.80
C TYR A 311 1.74 -3.45 2.44
N VAL A 312 2.59 -4.21 1.73
CA VAL A 312 3.90 -4.68 2.22
C VAL A 312 4.74 -3.56 2.82
N PRO A 313 4.99 -2.42 2.13
CA PRO A 313 5.85 -1.39 2.70
C PRO A 313 5.28 -0.75 3.96
N LEU A 314 3.95 -0.64 4.06
CA LEU A 314 3.29 -0.09 5.25
C LEU A 314 3.42 -1.04 6.44
N PHE A 315 3.11 -2.33 6.26
CA PHE A 315 3.20 -3.32 7.34
C PHE A 315 4.66 -3.57 7.74
N MET A 316 5.58 -3.62 6.78
CA MET A 316 7.01 -3.78 7.06
C MET A 316 7.56 -2.63 7.92
N THR A 317 7.20 -1.38 7.60
CA THR A 317 7.62 -0.23 8.42
C THR A 317 6.99 -0.26 9.81
N ALA A 318 5.71 -0.64 9.92
CA ALA A 318 5.03 -0.76 11.20
C ALA A 318 5.67 -1.85 12.10
N ALA A 319 5.93 -3.04 11.54
CA ALA A 319 6.55 -4.15 12.28
C ALA A 319 7.98 -3.82 12.75
N LEU A 320 8.78 -3.16 11.90
CA LEU A 320 10.11 -2.70 12.29
C LEU A 320 10.06 -1.65 13.40
N LEU A 321 9.12 -0.72 13.34
CA LEU A 321 8.90 0.27 14.41
C LEU A 321 8.54 -0.42 15.72
N VAL A 322 7.62 -1.40 15.70
CA VAL A 322 7.24 -2.17 16.88
C VAL A 322 8.43 -2.93 17.45
N TYR A 323 9.28 -3.53 16.61
CA TYR A 323 10.50 -4.21 17.05
C TYR A 323 11.46 -3.25 17.76
N PHE A 324 11.78 -2.09 17.16
CA PHE A 324 12.72 -1.13 17.74
C PHE A 324 12.17 -0.48 19.02
N ILE A 325 10.89 -0.10 19.01
CA ILE A 325 10.22 0.45 20.22
C ILE A 325 10.15 -0.61 21.30
N GLY A 326 9.77 -1.84 20.97
CA GLY A 326 9.71 -2.96 21.92
C GLY A 326 11.08 -3.25 22.55
N PHE A 327 12.12 -3.30 21.73
CA PHE A 327 13.50 -3.48 22.21
C PHE A 327 13.94 -2.33 23.12
N TRP A 328 13.64 -1.07 22.74
CA TRP A 328 13.95 0.11 23.55
C TRP A 328 13.21 0.10 24.89
N VAL A 329 11.92 -0.22 24.89
CA VAL A 329 11.10 -0.31 26.13
C VAL A 329 11.63 -1.40 27.06
N VAL A 330 11.92 -2.59 26.53
CA VAL A 330 12.44 -3.70 27.34
C VAL A 330 13.85 -3.37 27.87
N SER A 331 14.70 -2.78 27.02
CA SER A 331 16.04 -2.35 27.43
C SER A 331 16.00 -1.23 28.47
N SER A 332 15.06 -0.29 28.41
CA SER A 332 14.93 0.77 29.43
C SER A 332 14.31 0.26 30.72
N ALA A 333 13.36 -0.66 30.66
CA ALA A 333 12.70 -1.20 31.85
C ALA A 333 13.60 -2.18 32.66
N PHE A 334 14.45 -2.92 31.97
CA PHE A 334 15.31 -3.95 32.59
C PHE A 334 16.81 -3.63 32.49
N GLY A 335 17.19 -2.54 31.84
CA GLY A 335 18.59 -2.11 31.69
C GLY A 335 19.27 -1.82 33.01
N ASP A 336 18.53 -1.24 33.97
CA ASP A 336 19.01 -0.95 35.33
C ASP A 336 19.34 -2.22 36.14
N ILE A 337 18.82 -3.40 35.74
CA ILE A 337 19.10 -4.69 36.41
C ILE A 337 20.43 -5.29 35.88
N LEU A 338 20.88 -4.82 34.73
CA LEU A 338 22.06 -5.34 34.01
C LEU A 338 23.28 -4.40 34.08
N GLY A 339 23.12 -3.21 34.69
CA GLY A 339 24.14 -2.17 34.87
C GLY A 339 25.01 -2.38 36.10
#